data_c07f717b4f6c76bb1754ab56fccef2c6
#
_entry.id   c07f717b4f6c76bb1754ab56fccef2c6
#
_cell.length_a   1.000
_cell.length_b   1.000
_cell.length_c   1.000
_cell.angle_alpha   90.00
_cell.angle_beta   90.00
_cell.angle_gamma   90.00
#
_symmetry.space_group_name_H-M   'P 1'
#
loop_
_entity.id
_entity.type
_entity.pdbx_description
1 polymer ?
#
loop_
_entity_poly.entity_id
_entity_poly.type
_entity_poly.pdbx_seq_one_letter_code
_entity_poly.pdbx_strand_id
1 'polypeptide(L)' 'MKAYKVSYYNTSSDGRVSMGTKPVEAYYFNKEEADKVAEEKEKNCWIAMVSVTEIEIN' A
#
# COMPACT_ATOMS: atom_id res chain seq x y z
N MET A 1 5.46 4.28 -20.10
CA MET A 1 5.91 4.70 -18.77
C MET A 1 5.29 3.82 -17.70
N LYS A 2 6.07 3.37 -16.76
CA LYS A 2 5.58 2.49 -15.70
C LYS A 2 5.53 3.22 -14.36
N ALA A 3 4.51 2.87 -13.57
CA ALA A 3 4.39 3.35 -12.22
C ALA A 3 4.10 2.16 -11.29
N TYR A 4 4.20 2.39 -10.00
CA TYR A 4 4.02 1.35 -8.99
C TYR A 4 3.00 1.85 -7.98
N LYS A 5 1.94 1.08 -7.81
CA LYS A 5 0.88 1.40 -6.86
C LYS A 5 1.12 0.63 -5.57
N VAL A 6 1.27 1.35 -4.47
CA VAL A 6 1.33 0.76 -3.14
C VAL A 6 -0.06 0.89 -2.53
N SER A 7 -0.66 -0.23 -2.20
CA SER A 7 -2.02 -0.27 -1.66
C SER A 7 -2.01 -0.94 -0.29
N TYR A 8 -2.75 -0.38 0.65
CA TYR A 8 -2.87 -0.96 1.98
C TYR A 8 -4.16 -0.49 2.66
N TYR A 9 -4.53 -1.19 3.74
CA TYR A 9 -5.68 -0.83 4.55
C TYR A 9 -5.23 -0.39 5.93
N ASN A 10 -5.85 0.67 6.44
CA ASN A 10 -5.67 1.06 7.84
C ASN A 10 -6.55 0.15 8.71
N THR A 11 -5.99 -0.37 9.79
CA THR A 11 -6.71 -1.26 10.69
C THR A 11 -7.25 -0.49 11.89
N SER A 12 -8.28 -1.05 12.52
CA SER A 12 -8.78 -0.53 13.79
C SER A 12 -7.86 -0.96 14.94
N SER A 13 -8.14 -0.48 16.15
CA SER A 13 -7.31 -0.76 17.33
C SER A 13 -7.18 -2.25 17.65
N ASP A 14 -8.08 -3.08 17.17
CA ASP A 14 -8.03 -4.54 17.35
C ASP A 14 -7.31 -5.26 16.20
N GLY A 15 -6.72 -4.52 15.28
CA GLY A 15 -5.96 -5.07 14.15
C GLY A 15 -6.82 -5.57 13.00
N ARG A 16 -8.11 -5.25 12.99
CA ARG A 16 -9.04 -5.70 11.94
C ARG A 16 -9.33 -4.59 10.95
N VAL A 17 -9.49 -4.99 9.69
CA VAL A 17 -9.95 -4.08 8.64
C VAL A 17 -11.46 -3.96 8.77
N SER A 18 -11.96 -2.73 8.93
CA SER A 18 -13.40 -2.49 9.04
C SER A 18 -14.10 -2.76 7.72
N MET A 19 -15.31 -3.32 7.80
CA MET A 19 -16.13 -3.56 6.63
C MET A 19 -16.46 -2.24 5.93
N GLY A 20 -16.25 -2.18 4.62
CA GLY A 20 -16.47 -0.96 3.85
C GLY A 20 -15.28 0.00 3.81
N THR A 21 -14.18 -0.34 4.49
CA THR A 21 -12.96 0.46 4.44
C THR A 21 -12.34 0.36 3.05
N LYS A 22 -11.99 1.50 2.48
CA LYS A 22 -11.31 1.54 1.19
C LYS A 22 -9.80 1.53 1.39
N PRO A 23 -9.04 0.89 0.49
CA PRO A 23 -7.58 0.90 0.60
C PRO A 23 -7.03 2.29 0.33
N VAL A 24 -5.93 2.59 1.00
CA VAL A 24 -5.14 3.77 0.69
C VAL A 24 -4.22 3.40 -0.47
N GLU A 25 -4.18 4.22 -1.49
CA GLU A 25 -3.37 3.96 -2.67
C GLU A 25 -2.41 5.12 -2.90
N ALA A 26 -1.15 4.80 -3.14
CA ALA A 26 -0.12 5.79 -3.46
C ALA A 26 0.64 5.33 -4.69
N TYR A 27 1.04 6.26 -5.53
CA TYR A 27 1.70 5.96 -6.80
C TYR A 27 3.13 6.49 -6.78
N TYR A 28 4.05 5.67 -7.28
CA TYR A 28 5.46 6.00 -7.35
C TYR A 28 5.98 5.63 -8.73
N PHE A 29 6.92 6.40 -9.26
CA PHE A 29 7.54 6.11 -10.55
C PHE A 29 8.82 5.28 -10.41
N ASN A 30 9.31 5.12 -9.19
CA ASN A 30 10.51 4.37 -8.91
C ASN A 30 10.17 3.11 -8.10
N LYS A 31 10.54 1.94 -8.61
CA LYS A 31 10.25 0.67 -7.95
C LYS A 31 10.91 0.59 -6.56
N GLU A 32 12.14 1.04 -6.45
CA GLU A 32 12.87 1.01 -5.18
C GLU A 32 12.14 1.84 -4.12
N GLU A 33 11.63 2.99 -4.52
CA GLU A 33 10.87 3.86 -3.62
C GLU A 33 9.55 3.19 -3.20
N ALA A 34 8.84 2.58 -4.14
CA ALA A 34 7.60 1.87 -3.84
C ALA A 34 7.84 0.70 -2.90
N ASP A 35 8.89 -0.08 -3.15
CA ASP A 35 9.25 -1.22 -2.31
C ASP A 35 9.62 -0.76 -0.90
N LYS A 36 10.35 0.33 -0.78
CA LYS A 36 10.74 0.89 0.51
C LYS A 36 9.52 1.34 1.30
N VAL A 37 8.59 2.03 0.65
CA VAL A 37 7.35 2.47 1.29
C VAL A 37 6.53 1.27 1.74
N ALA A 38 6.39 0.25 0.88
CA ALA A 38 5.66 -0.96 1.22
C ALA A 38 6.27 -1.65 2.43
N GLU A 39 7.60 -1.76 2.49
CA GLU A 39 8.31 -2.35 3.62
C GLU A 39 8.02 -1.59 4.92
N GLU A 40 8.06 -0.26 4.88
CA GLU A 40 7.75 0.56 6.04
C GLU A 40 6.31 0.34 6.52
N LYS A 41 5.36 0.24 5.57
CA LYS A 41 3.96 0.01 5.90
C LYS A 41 3.74 -1.37 6.50
N GLU A 42 4.45 -2.38 6.02
CA GLU A 42 4.36 -3.75 6.57
C GLU A 42 4.82 -3.84 8.02
N LYS A 43 5.72 -2.97 8.43
CA LYS A 43 6.20 -2.92 9.82
C LYS A 43 5.22 -2.25 10.78
N ASN A 44 4.22 -1.56 10.25
CA ASN A 44 3.25 -0.84 11.05
C ASN A 44 2.08 -1.76 11.40
N CYS A 45 1.85 -1.97 12.70
CA CYS A 45 0.78 -2.86 13.19
C CYS A 45 -0.63 -2.33 12.90
N TRP A 46 -0.75 -1.06 12.53
CA TRP A 46 -2.03 -0.44 12.19
C TRP A 46 -2.36 -0.52 10.70
N ILE A 47 -1.53 -1.23 9.93
CA ILE A 47 -1.69 -1.35 8.48
C ILE A 47 -1.70 -2.83 8.10
N ALA A 48 -2.61 -3.20 7.21
CA ALA A 48 -2.76 -4.57 6.75
C ALA A 48 -2.88 -4.63 5.23
N MET A 49 -2.62 -5.81 4.68
CA MET A 49 -2.80 -6.12 3.26
C MET A 49 -2.01 -5.19 2.34
N VAL A 50 -0.75 -4.94 2.68
CA VAL A 50 0.15 -4.12 1.87
C VAL A 50 0.48 -4.86 0.58
N SER A 51 0.34 -4.18 -0.55
CA SER A 51 0.69 -4.75 -1.85
C SER A 51 1.30 -3.69 -2.76
N VAL A 52 2.15 -4.15 -3.67
CA VAL A 52 2.75 -3.31 -4.71
C VAL A 52 2.34 -3.87 -6.06
N THR A 53 1.77 -3.05 -6.91
CA THR A 53 1.34 -3.44 -8.25
C THR A 53 1.99 -2.56 -9.28
N GLU A 54 2.60 -3.19 -10.30
CA GLU A 54 3.15 -2.46 -11.44
C GLU A 54 2.01 -2.10 -12.39
N ILE A 55 1.95 -0.84 -12.81
CA ILE A 55 0.94 -0.36 -13.76
C ILE A 55 1.61 0.36 -14.91
N GLU A 56 0.98 0.28 -16.07
CA GLU A 56 1.43 0.99 -17.26
C GLU A 56 0.65 2.28 -17.41
N ILE A 57 1.38 3.38 -17.62
CA ILE A 57 0.77 4.69 -17.84
C ILE A 57 1.02 5.11 -19.28
N ASN A 58 -0.03 5.38 -20.00
CA ASN A 58 0.07 5.83 -21.37
C ASN A 58 0.14 7.36 -21.45
#